data_c75df2844db93f6ac1daa62ec2f6ab27
#
_entry.id   c75df2844db93f6ac1daa62ec2f6ab27
#
_cell.length_a   1.000
_cell.length_b   1.000
_cell.length_c   1.000
_cell.angle_alpha   90.00
_cell.angle_beta   90.00
_cell.angle_gamma   90.00
#
_symmetry.space_group_name_H-M   'P 1'
#
loop_
_entity.id
_entity.type
_entity.pdbx_description
1 polymer ?
#
loop_
_entity_poly.entity_id
_entity_poly.type
_entity_poly.pdbx_seq_one_letter_code
_entity_poly.pdbx_strand_id
1 'polypeptide(L)'
;MRKWRIEDSEELYNITGWGTSYFSINDAGHVVVTPRRDGVTVDLKELVDELQLRDVASPMLLRFPDILDNRIEKMSSCFKQAAEEYGYKAENFIIYPIKVNQMRPVVEEIISHGKKFNLGLEAGSKPELHAVIAVNTDSDSLIVCNLSLIHI
;
A
#
# COMPACT_ATOMS: atom_id res chain seq x y z
N MET A 1 -19.25 32.46 19.48
CA MET A 1 -18.88 31.36 18.52
C MET A 1 -17.56 30.77 18.96
N ARG A 2 -17.45 29.43 19.10
CA ARG A 2 -16.16 28.79 19.41
C ARG A 2 -15.23 28.96 18.20
N LYS A 3 -13.95 29.28 18.45
CA LYS A 3 -12.93 29.36 17.40
C LYS A 3 -12.65 27.97 16.87
N TRP A 4 -12.55 27.82 15.53
CA TRP A 4 -12.19 26.56 14.85
C TRP A 4 -10.79 26.10 15.27
N ARG A 5 -10.60 24.79 15.46
CA ARG A 5 -9.33 24.16 15.82
C ARG A 5 -9.03 23.00 14.90
N ILE A 6 -7.78 22.53 14.93
CA ILE A 6 -7.31 21.41 14.09
C ILE A 6 -8.11 20.14 14.35
N GLU A 7 -8.43 19.85 15.62
CA GLU A 7 -9.24 18.70 16.02
C GLU A 7 -10.64 18.70 15.38
N ASP A 8 -11.20 19.90 15.19
CA ASP A 8 -12.50 20.04 14.52
C ASP A 8 -12.41 19.63 13.03
N SER A 9 -11.25 19.86 12.39
CA SER A 9 -10.95 19.40 11.02
C SER A 9 -10.70 17.89 10.97
N GLU A 10 -9.93 17.36 11.91
CA GLU A 10 -9.68 15.91 11.99
C GLU A 10 -10.98 15.12 12.15
N GLU A 11 -11.89 15.59 13.01
CA GLU A 11 -13.20 14.99 13.21
C GLU A 11 -14.08 15.14 11.95
N LEU A 12 -14.19 16.36 11.38
CA LEU A 12 -15.03 16.66 10.23
C LEU A 12 -14.66 15.82 9.00
N TYR A 13 -13.36 15.68 8.73
CA TYR A 13 -12.85 14.94 7.59
C TYR A 13 -12.53 13.48 7.91
N ASN A 14 -12.75 13.05 9.16
CA ASN A 14 -12.48 11.69 9.63
C ASN A 14 -11.06 11.19 9.29
N ILE A 15 -10.07 12.06 9.45
CA ILE A 15 -8.67 11.77 9.06
C ILE A 15 -8.16 10.51 9.77
N THR A 16 -8.44 10.35 11.05
CA THR A 16 -8.04 9.18 11.85
C THR A 16 -8.70 7.89 11.37
N GLY A 17 -9.93 7.97 10.82
CA GLY A 17 -10.67 6.81 10.33
C GLY A 17 -10.11 6.25 9.03
N TRP A 18 -9.95 7.08 7.99
CA TRP A 18 -9.41 6.62 6.70
C TRP A 18 -7.87 6.63 6.65
N GLY A 19 -7.23 7.54 7.37
CA GLY A 19 -5.78 7.73 7.33
C GLY A 19 -4.98 6.61 8.01
N THR A 20 -5.60 5.83 8.89
CA THR A 20 -5.02 4.64 9.55
C THR A 20 -3.62 4.90 10.13
N SER A 21 -3.42 6.05 10.78
CA SER A 21 -2.16 6.52 11.38
C SER A 21 -1.03 6.83 10.37
N TYR A 22 -1.33 6.89 9.05
CA TYR A 22 -0.39 7.39 8.05
C TYR A 22 -0.61 8.87 7.76
N PHE A 23 -1.82 9.36 7.96
CA PHE A 23 -2.19 10.75 7.70
C PHE A 23 -2.62 11.44 8.98
N SER A 24 -2.27 12.71 9.12
CA SER A 24 -2.67 13.59 10.20
C SER A 24 -2.73 15.04 9.70
N ILE A 25 -3.05 15.98 10.60
CA ILE A 25 -3.01 17.42 10.32
C ILE A 25 -1.93 18.02 11.23
N ASN A 26 -1.03 18.83 10.65
CA ASN A 26 0.00 19.54 11.42
C ASN A 26 -0.52 20.86 12.02
N ASP A 27 0.32 21.54 12.81
CA ASP A 27 -0.02 22.81 13.48
C ASP A 27 -0.33 23.95 12.51
N ALA A 28 0.11 23.86 11.25
CA ALA A 28 -0.23 24.80 10.18
C ALA A 28 -1.60 24.52 9.54
N GLY A 29 -2.27 23.41 9.92
CA GLY A 29 -3.54 22.97 9.35
C GLY A 29 -3.38 22.20 8.01
N HIS A 30 -2.18 21.79 7.67
CA HIS A 30 -1.92 21.01 6.47
C HIS A 30 -2.04 19.51 6.74
N VAL A 31 -2.53 18.75 5.77
CA VAL A 31 -2.48 17.30 5.82
C VAL A 31 -1.03 16.85 5.62
N VAL A 32 -0.55 16.03 6.53
CA VAL A 32 0.78 15.42 6.45
C VAL A 32 0.66 13.90 6.35
N VAL A 33 1.63 13.27 5.69
CA VAL A 33 1.74 11.82 5.60
C VAL A 33 3.05 11.35 6.24
N THR A 34 2.96 10.26 7.01
CA THR A 34 4.09 9.56 7.63
C THR A 34 4.16 8.14 7.07
N PRO A 35 4.75 7.92 5.89
CA PRO A 35 4.58 6.68 5.14
C PRO A 35 5.12 5.45 5.87
N ARG A 36 6.22 5.58 6.60
CA ARG A 36 6.88 4.49 7.35
C ARG A 36 6.56 4.47 8.84
N ARG A 37 5.84 5.48 9.33
CA ARG A 37 5.57 5.66 10.77
C ARG A 37 6.84 5.80 11.64
N ASP A 38 7.91 6.28 11.06
CA ASP A 38 9.22 6.49 11.67
C ASP A 38 9.43 7.94 12.17
N GLY A 39 8.38 8.76 12.07
CA GLY A 39 8.41 10.19 12.42
C GLY A 39 8.81 11.12 11.27
N VAL A 40 9.25 10.57 10.14
CA VAL A 40 9.51 11.37 8.93
C VAL A 40 8.19 11.67 8.24
N THR A 41 7.86 12.96 8.12
CA THR A 41 6.59 13.43 7.55
C THR A 41 6.80 14.17 6.24
N VAL A 42 5.82 14.08 5.36
CA VAL A 42 5.72 14.90 4.15
C VAL A 42 4.49 15.77 4.27
N ASP A 43 4.66 17.09 4.22
CA ASP A 43 3.57 18.05 4.16
C ASP A 43 3.02 18.09 2.73
N LEU A 44 1.75 17.71 2.59
CA LEU A 44 1.14 17.59 1.26
C LEU A 44 0.88 18.95 0.62
N LYS A 45 0.65 19.99 1.42
CA LYS A 45 0.46 21.36 0.89
C LYS A 45 1.77 21.88 0.31
N GLU A 46 2.86 21.76 1.05
CA GLU A 46 4.19 22.17 0.59
C GLU A 46 4.63 21.37 -0.65
N LEU A 47 4.41 20.04 -0.65
CA LEU A 47 4.72 19.21 -1.79
C LEU A 47 3.95 19.64 -3.05
N VAL A 48 2.64 19.91 -2.93
CA VAL A 48 1.82 20.35 -4.07
C VAL A 48 2.28 21.72 -4.57
N ASP A 49 2.61 22.65 -3.67
CA ASP A 49 3.12 23.97 -4.06
C ASP A 49 4.44 23.87 -4.83
N GLU A 50 5.36 23.02 -4.36
CA GLU A 50 6.61 22.75 -5.09
C GLU A 50 6.38 22.12 -6.46
N LEU A 51 5.46 21.19 -6.59
CA LEU A 51 5.13 20.56 -7.87
C LEU A 51 4.54 21.57 -8.85
N GLN A 52 3.68 22.46 -8.37
CA GLN A 52 3.11 23.53 -9.19
C GLN A 52 4.17 24.51 -9.68
N LEU A 53 5.17 24.82 -8.86
CA LEU A 53 6.35 25.63 -9.28
C LEU A 53 7.20 24.95 -10.37
N ARG A 54 7.05 23.63 -10.53
CA ARG A 54 7.68 22.83 -11.58
C ARG A 54 6.72 22.53 -12.76
N ASP A 55 5.68 23.33 -12.92
CA ASP A 55 4.67 23.21 -13.99
C ASP A 55 3.84 21.90 -13.94
N VAL A 56 3.79 21.22 -12.81
CA VAL A 56 2.88 20.07 -12.63
C VAL A 56 1.49 20.58 -12.24
N ALA A 57 0.54 20.47 -13.17
CA ALA A 57 -0.81 20.98 -12.98
C ALA A 57 -1.68 20.03 -12.12
N SER A 58 -2.66 20.60 -11.40
CA SER A 58 -3.74 19.83 -10.77
C SER A 58 -4.81 19.43 -11.83
N PRO A 59 -5.51 18.27 -11.64
CA PRO A 59 -5.44 17.37 -10.49
C PRO A 59 -4.18 16.49 -10.49
N MET A 60 -3.67 16.17 -9.30
CA MET A 60 -2.49 15.33 -9.09
C MET A 60 -2.86 14.03 -8.38
N LEU A 61 -2.19 12.93 -8.73
CA LEU A 61 -2.25 11.69 -8.00
C LEU A 61 -0.90 11.44 -7.31
N LEU A 62 -0.89 11.57 -5.99
CA LEU A 62 0.27 11.30 -5.16
C LEU A 62 0.22 9.85 -4.66
N ARG A 63 1.34 9.13 -4.77
CA ARG A 63 1.49 7.77 -4.25
C ARG A 63 2.68 7.70 -3.32
N PHE A 64 2.50 6.96 -2.24
CA PHE A 64 3.52 6.70 -1.22
C PHE A 64 3.76 5.18 -1.14
N PRO A 65 4.68 4.62 -1.94
CA PRO A 65 4.98 3.19 -1.96
C PRO A 65 5.34 2.65 -0.57
N ASP A 66 6.06 3.43 0.22
CA ASP A 66 6.42 3.07 1.60
C ASP A 66 5.23 2.67 2.49
N ILE A 67 4.00 3.14 2.17
CA ILE A 67 2.79 2.70 2.87
C ILE A 67 2.48 1.24 2.53
N LEU A 68 2.62 0.84 1.26
CA LEU A 68 2.45 -0.56 0.84
C LEU A 68 3.48 -1.45 1.53
N ASP A 69 4.73 -1.02 1.53
CA ASP A 69 5.84 -1.72 2.17
C ASP A 69 5.57 -1.95 3.65
N ASN A 70 5.22 -0.89 4.37
CA ASN A 70 4.89 -0.98 5.79
C ASN A 70 3.69 -1.90 6.05
N ARG A 71 2.68 -1.92 5.16
CA ARG A 71 1.52 -2.83 5.29
C ARG A 71 1.89 -4.28 5.06
N ILE A 72 2.73 -4.59 4.06
CA ILE A 72 3.24 -5.93 3.78
C ILE A 72 4.06 -6.43 4.98
N GLU A 73 4.99 -5.61 5.48
CA GLU A 73 5.80 -5.93 6.65
C GLU A 73 4.95 -6.23 7.89
N LYS A 74 3.99 -5.36 8.18
CA LYS A 74 3.08 -5.53 9.32
C LYS A 74 2.28 -6.83 9.21
N MET A 75 1.71 -7.10 8.03
CA MET A 75 0.93 -8.32 7.81
C MET A 75 1.81 -9.56 7.99
N SER A 76 2.98 -9.61 7.37
CA SER A 76 3.93 -10.71 7.50
C SER A 76 4.35 -10.92 8.96
N SER A 77 4.68 -9.84 9.67
CA SER A 77 5.08 -9.91 11.08
C SER A 77 3.98 -10.46 11.98
N CYS A 78 2.71 -10.08 11.74
CA CYS A 78 1.57 -10.63 12.50
C CYS A 78 1.43 -12.15 12.29
N PHE A 79 1.52 -12.63 11.05
CA PHE A 79 1.47 -14.07 10.77
C PHE A 79 2.66 -14.80 11.37
N LYS A 80 3.86 -14.25 11.28
CA LYS A 80 5.06 -14.84 11.89
C LYS A 80 4.92 -14.95 13.40
N GLN A 81 4.48 -13.88 14.06
CA GLN A 81 4.25 -13.89 15.51
C GLN A 81 3.20 -14.94 15.91
N ALA A 82 2.09 -15.01 15.18
CA ALA A 82 1.07 -16.02 15.45
C ALA A 82 1.59 -17.45 15.23
N ALA A 83 2.38 -17.69 14.19
CA ALA A 83 3.01 -18.99 13.93
C ALA A 83 3.94 -19.42 15.08
N GLU A 84 4.74 -18.50 15.58
CA GLU A 84 5.63 -18.73 16.73
C GLU A 84 4.81 -19.03 18.00
N GLU A 85 3.78 -18.23 18.29
CA GLU A 85 2.91 -18.38 19.47
C GLU A 85 2.18 -19.74 19.50
N TYR A 86 1.67 -20.19 18.35
CA TYR A 86 0.93 -21.45 18.25
C TYR A 86 1.80 -22.65 17.84
N GLY A 87 3.12 -22.49 17.71
CA GLY A 87 4.04 -23.57 17.33
C GLY A 87 3.83 -24.07 15.90
N TYR A 88 3.26 -23.24 15.00
CA TYR A 88 3.05 -23.58 13.60
C TYR A 88 4.37 -23.57 12.84
N LYS A 89 4.71 -24.67 12.16
CA LYS A 89 6.04 -24.88 11.56
C LYS A 89 6.07 -24.75 10.03
N ALA A 90 4.91 -24.64 9.38
CA ALA A 90 4.88 -24.48 7.93
C ALA A 90 5.17 -23.02 7.54
N GLU A 91 5.64 -22.82 6.32
CA GLU A 91 5.86 -21.51 5.76
C GLU A 91 4.53 -20.80 5.49
N ASN A 92 4.54 -19.48 5.63
CA ASN A 92 3.42 -18.61 5.28
C ASN A 92 3.74 -17.88 3.99
N PHE A 93 2.78 -17.88 3.07
CA PHE A 93 2.85 -17.16 1.81
C PHE A 93 1.75 -16.10 1.75
N ILE A 94 2.13 -14.88 1.39
CA ILE A 94 1.19 -13.80 1.15
C ILE A 94 0.90 -13.78 -0.35
N ILE A 95 -0.36 -13.86 -0.75
CA ILE A 95 -0.74 -13.85 -2.17
C ILE A 95 -1.54 -12.58 -2.47
N TYR A 96 -1.05 -11.78 -3.40
CA TYR A 96 -1.71 -10.56 -3.84
C TYR A 96 -2.51 -10.80 -5.13
N PRO A 97 -3.86 -10.67 -5.08
CA PRO A 97 -4.68 -10.76 -6.28
C PRO A 97 -4.55 -9.49 -7.11
N ILE A 98 -4.01 -9.59 -8.33
CA ILE A 98 -3.75 -8.39 -9.15
C ILE A 98 -5.02 -7.63 -9.54
N LYS A 99 -6.18 -8.29 -9.56
CA LYS A 99 -7.49 -7.66 -9.81
C LYS A 99 -7.82 -6.51 -8.86
N VAL A 100 -7.23 -6.47 -7.66
CA VAL A 100 -7.46 -5.41 -6.67
C VAL A 100 -6.89 -4.08 -7.17
N ASN A 101 -5.67 -4.09 -7.69
CA ASN A 101 -5.07 -2.96 -8.40
C ASN A 101 -4.01 -3.46 -9.38
N GLN A 102 -4.32 -3.40 -10.68
CA GLN A 102 -3.48 -3.92 -11.77
C GLN A 102 -2.45 -2.90 -12.27
N MET A 103 -2.34 -1.75 -11.64
CA MET A 103 -1.38 -0.74 -12.07
C MET A 103 0.04 -1.28 -11.92
N ARG A 104 0.76 -1.32 -13.03
CA ARG A 104 2.11 -1.88 -13.10
C ARG A 104 3.04 -1.38 -12.00
N PRO A 105 3.16 -0.05 -11.72
CA PRO A 105 4.04 0.42 -10.65
C PRO A 105 3.65 -0.08 -9.26
N VAL A 106 2.35 -0.30 -9.01
CA VAL A 106 1.87 -0.84 -7.72
C VAL A 106 2.22 -2.31 -7.59
N VAL A 107 2.03 -3.10 -8.65
CA VAL A 107 2.32 -4.54 -8.64
C VAL A 107 3.83 -4.78 -8.55
N GLU A 108 4.64 -4.01 -9.29
CA GLU A 108 6.11 -4.07 -9.23
C GLU A 108 6.63 -3.75 -7.82
N GLU A 109 6.08 -2.73 -7.15
CA GLU A 109 6.44 -2.40 -5.77
C GLU A 109 6.09 -3.54 -4.80
N ILE A 110 4.87 -4.06 -4.90
CA ILE A 110 4.40 -5.17 -4.05
C ILE A 110 5.31 -6.40 -4.21
N ILE A 111 5.70 -6.77 -5.43
CA ILE A 111 6.59 -7.90 -5.68
C ILE A 111 7.99 -7.61 -5.13
N SER A 112 8.56 -6.46 -5.49
CA SER A 112 9.93 -6.09 -5.13
C SER A 112 10.11 -6.11 -3.61
N HIS A 113 9.20 -5.45 -2.89
CA HIS A 113 9.26 -5.39 -1.43
C HIS A 113 8.82 -6.70 -0.77
N GLY A 114 7.82 -7.37 -1.37
CA GLY A 114 7.21 -8.59 -0.83
C GLY A 114 8.07 -9.85 -0.95
N LYS A 115 9.10 -9.85 -1.83
CA LYS A 115 9.99 -11.00 -2.05
C LYS A 115 10.54 -11.59 -0.76
N LYS A 116 11.02 -10.76 0.15
CA LYS A 116 11.57 -11.18 1.46
C LYS A 116 10.53 -11.76 2.42
N PHE A 117 9.25 -11.72 2.05
CA PHE A 117 8.11 -12.20 2.85
C PHE A 117 7.33 -13.33 2.16
N ASN A 118 7.94 -14.01 1.19
CA ASN A 118 7.29 -15.06 0.41
C ASN A 118 5.98 -14.57 -0.25
N LEU A 119 5.98 -13.35 -0.79
CA LEU A 119 4.81 -12.80 -1.46
C LEU A 119 4.74 -13.30 -2.89
N GLY A 120 3.58 -13.82 -3.27
CA GLY A 120 3.24 -14.25 -4.62
C GLY A 120 2.07 -13.45 -5.20
N LEU A 121 1.69 -13.77 -6.42
CA LEU A 121 0.57 -13.13 -7.12
C LEU A 121 -0.54 -14.13 -7.44
N GLU A 122 -1.80 -13.63 -7.44
CA GLU A 122 -2.94 -14.38 -7.96
C GLU A 122 -3.44 -13.76 -9.26
N ALA A 123 -3.72 -14.63 -10.24
CA ALA A 123 -4.40 -14.29 -11.47
C ALA A 123 -5.77 -14.98 -11.54
N GLY A 124 -6.84 -14.21 -11.76
CA GLY A 124 -8.21 -14.69 -11.91
C GLY A 124 -8.70 -14.78 -13.36
N SER A 125 -7.85 -14.47 -14.35
CA SER A 125 -8.17 -14.52 -15.77
C SER A 125 -6.91 -14.71 -16.63
N LYS A 126 -7.08 -15.12 -17.89
CA LYS A 126 -5.93 -15.25 -18.83
C LYS A 126 -5.18 -13.93 -19.02
N PRO A 127 -5.82 -12.77 -19.24
CA PRO A 127 -5.11 -11.48 -19.30
C PRO A 127 -4.34 -11.15 -18.02
N GLU A 128 -4.92 -11.43 -16.86
CA GLU A 128 -4.22 -11.25 -15.59
C GLU A 128 -3.01 -12.16 -15.46
N LEU A 129 -3.11 -13.42 -15.89
CA LEU A 129 -1.97 -14.34 -15.90
C LEU A 129 -0.83 -13.82 -16.79
N HIS A 130 -1.14 -13.29 -17.97
CA HIS A 130 -0.13 -12.66 -18.82
C HIS A 130 0.53 -11.44 -18.15
N ALA A 131 -0.26 -10.62 -17.46
CA ALA A 131 0.27 -9.48 -16.70
C ALA A 131 1.18 -9.95 -15.56
N VAL A 132 0.76 -10.98 -14.81
CA VAL A 132 1.55 -11.57 -13.73
C VAL A 132 2.89 -12.10 -14.26
N ILE A 133 2.88 -12.87 -15.33
CA ILE A 133 4.11 -13.42 -15.95
C ILE A 133 5.02 -12.30 -16.43
N ALA A 134 4.46 -11.21 -16.96
CA ALA A 134 5.24 -10.09 -17.49
C ALA A 134 5.94 -9.27 -16.40
N VAL A 135 5.38 -9.21 -15.18
CA VAL A 135 5.96 -8.43 -14.07
C VAL A 135 6.72 -9.28 -13.07
N ASN A 136 6.40 -10.58 -12.97
CA ASN A 136 7.05 -11.51 -12.06
C ASN A 136 8.38 -12.00 -12.65
N THR A 137 9.48 -11.38 -12.24
CA THR A 137 10.83 -11.74 -12.69
C THR A 137 11.51 -12.76 -11.77
N ASP A 138 10.85 -13.19 -10.69
CA ASP A 138 11.36 -14.13 -9.72
C ASP A 138 10.80 -15.54 -9.98
N SER A 139 11.67 -16.50 -10.32
CA SER A 139 11.28 -17.90 -10.57
C SER A 139 10.75 -18.61 -9.34
N ASP A 140 11.08 -18.13 -8.14
CA ASP A 140 10.72 -18.78 -6.88
C ASP A 140 9.42 -18.20 -6.28
N SER A 141 8.90 -17.11 -6.84
CA SER A 141 7.65 -16.51 -6.42
C SER A 141 6.45 -17.33 -6.86
N LEU A 142 5.50 -17.56 -5.94
CA LEU A 142 4.28 -18.28 -6.24
C LEU A 142 3.36 -17.51 -7.18
N ILE A 143 2.80 -18.20 -8.16
CA ILE A 143 1.69 -17.71 -8.99
C ILE A 143 0.49 -18.61 -8.75
N VAL A 144 -0.57 -18.04 -8.16
CA VAL A 144 -1.83 -18.74 -7.91
C VAL A 144 -2.81 -18.44 -9.05
N CYS A 145 -3.22 -19.47 -9.76
CA CYS A 145 -4.21 -19.36 -10.84
C CYS A 145 -5.59 -19.67 -10.28
N ASN A 146 -6.38 -18.66 -9.99
CA ASN A 146 -7.78 -18.77 -9.58
C ASN A 146 -8.69 -18.49 -10.78
N LEU A 147 -8.47 -19.25 -11.86
CA LEU A 147 -9.17 -19.11 -13.13
C LEU A 147 -10.54 -19.78 -13.04
N SER A 148 -11.60 -19.14 -13.56
CA SER A 148 -12.89 -19.80 -13.75
C SER A 148 -12.74 -20.96 -14.74
N LEU A 149 -13.06 -22.18 -14.30
CA LEU A 149 -13.05 -23.40 -15.14
C LEU A 149 -14.07 -23.37 -16.29
N ILE A 150 -14.93 -22.37 -16.36
CA ILE A 150 -15.97 -22.22 -17.40
C ILE A 150 -15.36 -21.84 -18.78
N HIS A 151 -14.09 -21.44 -18.83
CA HIS A 151 -13.42 -20.96 -20.04
C HIS A 151 -12.16 -21.76 -20.43
N ILE A 152 -12.05 -23.00 -19.95
CA ILE A 152 -11.04 -23.95 -20.41
C ILE A 152 -11.66 -24.87 -21.46
#